data_2d85895d2f54506165b27cc59530ebfe
#
_entry.id   2d85895d2f54506165b27cc59530ebfe
#
_cell.length_a   1.000
_cell.length_b   1.000
_cell.length_c   1.000
_cell.angle_alpha   90.00
_cell.angle_beta   90.00
_cell.angle_gamma   90.00
#
_symmetry.space_group_name_H-M   'P 1'
#
loop_
_entity.id
_entity.type
_entity.pdbx_description
1 polymer ?
#
loop_
_entity_poly.entity_id
_entity_poly.type
_entity_poly.pdbx_seq_one_letter_code
_entity_poly.pdbx_strand_id
1 'polypeptide(L)'
;MSAPIVIVGAGLAGLRTAEELRRAGYEGGVLLLGDETRPPYDRPPLSKQFVRGETDDTTLRPPEFFADKNIELRLGTAVTGVDTAARTVALADGSTIAYDQLIIATGLRPRRLPGLPQVAGVHVLRAHEDAETLRAELDGATRALIIGAGFIGCELAASFRAAGVEVTLVEPQPTPLASILGEQIGGLVARMHLDEGVDLRCGTGVDTLRADDAGRVSGAVCTDGTEIDADLVVVGVGSVPVTDWLADSGIELADRSAGGGVLADEVGRTSADAVWAVGDVAAWQHDTGVRKRVEHWTSAGEQAKLLVTALLGGAPPTMSRVPYFWSDQYDVKIQALGTPSPDDDLTIVSDDGRKFLAYYSRDGILTAVLGAGLTGQVMKLRAKLATPTPVADLLAAAG
;
A
#
# COMPACT_ATOMS: atom_id res chain seq x y z
N MET A 1 30.81 14.88 17.26
CA MET A 1 29.71 13.90 17.36
C MET A 1 29.68 13.14 16.05
N SER A 2 29.47 11.82 16.06
CA SER A 2 29.26 11.05 14.82
C SER A 2 28.01 11.54 14.11
N ALA A 3 27.97 11.42 12.77
CA ALA A 3 26.76 11.72 12.01
C ALA A 3 25.62 10.79 12.44
N PRO A 4 24.35 11.23 12.36
CA PRO A 4 23.21 10.40 12.77
C PRO A 4 22.91 9.29 11.76
N ILE A 5 22.09 8.33 12.17
CA ILE A 5 21.30 7.52 11.25
C ILE A 5 20.18 8.39 10.71
N VAL A 6 20.15 8.59 9.38
CA VAL A 6 19.12 9.39 8.70
C VAL A 6 18.10 8.44 8.07
N ILE A 7 16.83 8.63 8.39
CA ILE A 7 15.68 7.88 7.82
C ILE A 7 14.89 8.85 6.97
N VAL A 8 14.79 8.58 5.67
CA VAL A 8 14.03 9.41 4.72
C VAL A 8 12.68 8.78 4.45
N GLY A 9 11.63 9.45 4.92
CA GLY A 9 10.23 9.01 4.86
C GLY A 9 9.67 8.74 6.26
N ALA A 10 8.86 9.69 6.79
CA ALA A 10 8.22 9.59 8.10
C ALA A 10 6.86 8.85 8.05
N GLY A 11 6.71 7.87 7.16
CA GLY A 11 5.59 6.94 7.16
C GLY A 11 5.76 5.78 8.14
N LEU A 12 4.91 4.75 8.02
CA LEU A 12 4.93 3.57 8.89
C LEU A 12 6.32 2.91 8.96
N ALA A 13 6.95 2.64 7.81
CA ALA A 13 8.23 1.94 7.74
C ALA A 13 9.35 2.73 8.41
N GLY A 14 9.42 4.05 8.16
CA GLY A 14 10.41 4.92 8.80
C GLY A 14 10.22 5.02 10.31
N LEU A 15 8.97 5.21 10.76
CA LEU A 15 8.64 5.21 12.19
C LEU A 15 9.03 3.87 12.85
N ARG A 16 8.64 2.73 12.27
CA ARG A 16 8.98 1.41 12.82
C ARG A 16 10.49 1.19 12.89
N THR A 17 11.24 1.69 11.90
CA THR A 17 12.70 1.61 11.91
C THR A 17 13.29 2.44 13.05
N ALA A 18 12.83 3.67 13.25
CA ALA A 18 13.27 4.52 14.36
C ALA A 18 12.94 3.90 15.73
N GLU A 19 11.74 3.32 15.90
CA GLU A 19 11.33 2.59 17.09
C GLU A 19 12.23 1.36 17.36
N GLU A 20 12.51 0.57 16.32
CA GLU A 20 13.35 -0.61 16.43
C GLU A 20 14.79 -0.27 16.81
N LEU A 21 15.38 0.80 16.26
CA LEU A 21 16.71 1.29 16.67
C LEU A 21 16.75 1.56 18.17
N ARG A 22 15.76 2.24 18.72
CA ARG A 22 15.68 2.53 20.16
C ARG A 22 15.41 1.28 20.99
N ARG A 23 14.55 0.38 20.51
CA ARG A 23 14.27 -0.89 21.18
C ARG A 23 15.52 -1.80 21.23
N ALA A 24 16.35 -1.76 20.20
CA ALA A 24 17.59 -2.52 20.13
C ALA A 24 18.75 -1.86 20.94
N GLY A 25 18.49 -0.74 21.63
CA GLY A 25 19.50 -0.07 22.49
C GLY A 25 20.47 0.85 21.73
N TYR A 26 20.17 1.22 20.47
CA TYR A 26 21.00 2.20 19.77
C TYR A 26 20.86 3.58 20.41
N GLU A 27 21.96 4.15 20.94
CA GLU A 27 21.99 5.44 21.64
C GLU A 27 22.43 6.63 20.77
N GLY A 28 22.95 6.37 19.56
CA GLY A 28 23.39 7.40 18.62
C GLY A 28 22.25 8.27 18.09
N GLY A 29 22.57 9.31 17.31
CA GLY A 29 21.57 10.19 16.70
C GLY A 29 20.68 9.43 15.71
N VAL A 30 19.37 9.64 15.81
CA VAL A 30 18.36 9.16 14.84
C VAL A 30 17.57 10.35 14.35
N LEU A 31 17.60 10.61 13.05
CA LEU A 31 16.89 11.69 12.39
C LEU A 31 15.88 11.12 11.41
N LEU A 32 14.60 11.37 11.65
CA LEU A 32 13.49 10.95 10.80
C LEU A 32 12.97 12.15 10.00
N LEU A 33 13.10 12.10 8.67
CA LEU A 33 12.69 13.16 7.75
C LEU A 33 11.37 12.80 7.06
N GLY A 34 10.40 13.70 7.07
CA GLY A 34 9.14 13.58 6.36
C GLY A 34 8.88 14.80 5.47
N ASP A 35 8.44 14.59 4.25
CA ASP A 35 7.99 15.64 3.34
C ASP A 35 6.59 16.19 3.70
N GLU A 36 5.76 15.36 4.31
CA GLU A 36 4.47 15.77 4.85
C GLU A 36 4.64 16.59 6.15
N THR A 37 3.71 17.48 6.44
CA THR A 37 3.74 18.36 7.63
C THR A 37 3.16 17.73 8.89
N ARG A 38 2.58 16.52 8.75
CA ARG A 38 1.94 15.76 9.83
C ARG A 38 2.88 14.73 10.45
N PRO A 39 2.75 14.44 11.76
CA PRO A 39 3.40 13.30 12.38
C PRO A 39 3.03 11.99 11.67
N PRO A 40 3.84 10.92 11.80
CA PRO A 40 3.52 9.61 11.25
C PRO A 40 2.12 9.13 11.62
N TYR A 41 1.33 8.73 10.63
CA TYR A 41 -0.06 8.31 10.78
C TYR A 41 -0.35 7.01 10.03
N ASP A 42 -1.45 6.37 10.38
CA ASP A 42 -1.92 5.13 9.77
C ASP A 42 -2.73 5.43 8.51
N ARG A 43 -2.30 4.88 7.35
CA ARG A 43 -2.95 5.15 6.05
C ARG A 43 -4.20 4.28 5.79
N PRO A 44 -4.28 3.01 6.26
CA PRO A 44 -5.45 2.16 5.99
C PRO A 44 -6.81 2.76 6.40
N PRO A 45 -6.93 3.57 7.46
CA PRO A 45 -8.21 4.23 7.77
C PRO A 45 -8.66 5.29 6.76
N LEU A 46 -7.75 5.85 5.96
CA LEU A 46 -8.05 6.99 5.07
C LEU A 46 -9.12 6.67 4.02
N SER A 47 -9.12 5.44 3.47
CA SER A 47 -10.15 4.97 2.51
C SER A 47 -11.45 4.48 3.17
N LYS A 48 -11.50 4.44 4.50
CA LYS A 48 -12.55 3.81 5.31
C LYS A 48 -13.12 4.79 6.33
N GLN A 49 -12.74 4.58 7.60
CA GLN A 49 -13.28 5.32 8.75
C GLN A 49 -13.06 6.83 8.64
N PHE A 50 -11.90 7.25 8.13
CA PHE A 50 -11.58 8.67 8.03
C PHE A 50 -12.47 9.39 6.99
N VAL A 51 -12.54 8.85 5.76
CA VAL A 51 -13.35 9.47 4.70
C VAL A 51 -14.85 9.47 5.03
N ARG A 52 -15.31 8.50 5.86
CA ARG A 52 -16.70 8.45 6.37
C ARG A 52 -16.94 9.34 7.59
N GLY A 53 -15.92 10.02 8.11
CA GLY A 53 -16.05 10.87 9.29
C GLY A 53 -16.21 10.12 10.62
N GLU A 54 -15.87 8.83 10.67
CA GLU A 54 -15.96 7.99 11.87
C GLU A 54 -14.72 8.16 12.77
N THR A 55 -13.63 8.69 12.24
CA THR A 55 -12.42 9.07 12.97
C THR A 55 -11.79 10.31 12.38
N ASP A 56 -11.20 11.16 13.22
CA ASP A 56 -10.47 12.35 12.83
C ASP A 56 -8.96 12.20 13.07
N ASP A 57 -8.56 11.23 13.89
CA ASP A 57 -7.16 10.99 14.24
C ASP A 57 -6.72 9.60 13.80
N THR A 58 -5.67 9.58 13.00
CA THR A 58 -4.98 8.36 12.55
C THR A 58 -3.50 8.35 12.97
N THR A 59 -3.09 9.25 13.87
CA THR A 59 -1.71 9.42 14.34
C THR A 59 -1.19 8.15 15.00
N LEU A 60 -0.04 7.64 14.55
CA LEU A 60 0.59 6.43 15.10
C LEU A 60 1.28 6.68 16.44
N ARG A 61 1.87 7.86 16.62
CA ARG A 61 2.55 8.27 17.85
C ARG A 61 2.36 9.75 18.11
N PRO A 62 2.11 10.15 19.35
CA PRO A 62 2.00 11.56 19.69
C PRO A 62 3.39 12.23 19.62
N PRO A 63 3.46 13.57 19.45
CA PRO A 63 4.73 14.31 19.30
C PRO A 63 5.73 14.07 20.45
N GLU A 64 5.25 13.91 21.68
CA GLU A 64 6.06 13.68 22.88
C GLU A 64 6.87 12.38 22.79
N PHE A 65 6.33 11.37 22.11
CA PHE A 65 7.00 10.08 21.91
C PHE A 65 8.38 10.25 21.27
N PHE A 66 8.52 11.12 20.28
CA PHE A 66 9.78 11.34 19.58
C PHE A 66 10.84 11.95 20.49
N ALA A 67 10.45 12.94 21.31
CA ALA A 67 11.32 13.54 22.30
C ALA A 67 11.74 12.53 23.38
N ASP A 68 10.80 11.80 23.94
CA ASP A 68 11.03 10.77 24.97
C ASP A 68 11.97 9.66 24.50
N LYS A 69 11.88 9.32 23.19
CA LYS A 69 12.74 8.32 22.55
C LYS A 69 14.02 8.91 21.95
N ASN A 70 14.28 10.21 22.12
CA ASN A 70 15.44 10.87 21.52
C ASN A 70 15.54 10.63 20.01
N ILE A 71 14.40 10.70 19.30
CA ILE A 71 14.26 10.66 17.84
C ILE A 71 14.01 12.08 17.37
N GLU A 72 14.92 12.64 16.59
CA GLU A 72 14.71 13.93 15.95
C GLU A 72 13.75 13.75 14.76
N LEU A 73 12.56 14.35 14.83
CA LEU A 73 11.56 14.32 13.77
C LEU A 73 11.53 15.68 13.07
N ARG A 74 11.80 15.70 11.76
CA ARG A 74 11.66 16.90 10.91
C ARG A 74 10.59 16.66 9.85
N LEU A 75 9.48 17.34 10.00
CA LEU A 75 8.35 17.33 9.07
C LEU A 75 8.47 18.49 8.08
N GLY A 76 7.72 18.40 6.94
CA GLY A 76 7.81 19.38 5.86
C GLY A 76 9.21 19.47 5.24
N THR A 77 10.00 18.40 5.35
CA THR A 77 11.41 18.35 4.96
C THR A 77 11.61 17.34 3.83
N ALA A 78 11.45 17.82 2.60
CA ALA A 78 11.62 16.97 1.42
C ALA A 78 13.12 16.78 1.11
N VAL A 79 13.53 15.52 0.90
CA VAL A 79 14.85 15.15 0.41
C VAL A 79 14.80 15.09 -1.12
N THR A 80 15.74 15.74 -1.78
CA THR A 80 15.78 15.90 -3.24
C THR A 80 16.94 15.18 -3.91
N GLY A 81 17.91 14.68 -3.13
CA GLY A 81 19.05 13.95 -3.67
C GLY A 81 19.89 13.29 -2.58
N VAL A 82 20.79 12.40 -2.97
CA VAL A 82 21.78 11.77 -2.11
C VAL A 82 23.13 11.66 -2.81
N ASP A 83 24.17 12.02 -2.10
CA ASP A 83 25.56 11.74 -2.48
C ASP A 83 26.07 10.59 -1.59
N THR A 84 26.17 9.41 -2.17
CA THR A 84 26.61 8.20 -1.45
C THR A 84 28.10 8.22 -1.14
N ALA A 85 28.92 8.93 -1.93
CA ALA A 85 30.36 9.05 -1.69
C ALA A 85 30.67 10.04 -0.56
N ALA A 86 29.98 11.19 -0.55
CA ALA A 86 30.08 12.19 0.52
C ALA A 86 29.25 11.82 1.77
N ARG A 87 28.38 10.81 1.68
CA ARG A 87 27.39 10.42 2.71
C ARG A 87 26.54 11.60 3.18
N THR A 88 25.91 12.28 2.23
CA THR A 88 25.01 13.41 2.49
C THR A 88 23.69 13.25 1.74
N VAL A 89 22.60 13.74 2.32
CA VAL A 89 21.32 13.95 1.63
C VAL A 89 21.11 15.45 1.41
N ALA A 90 20.59 15.80 0.24
CA ALA A 90 20.22 17.17 -0.13
C ALA A 90 18.75 17.42 0.19
N LEU A 91 18.42 18.58 0.76
CA LEU A 91 17.06 18.99 1.06
C LEU A 91 16.54 20.00 0.03
N ALA A 92 15.22 20.14 -0.02
CA ALA A 92 14.56 21.07 -0.94
C ALA A 92 14.91 22.55 -0.71
N ASP A 93 15.35 22.92 0.50
CA ASP A 93 15.82 24.27 0.85
C ASP A 93 17.29 24.54 0.43
N GLY A 94 17.93 23.57 -0.21
CA GLY A 94 19.32 23.64 -0.66
C GLY A 94 20.37 23.27 0.40
N SER A 95 19.96 22.98 1.63
CA SER A 95 20.88 22.49 2.67
C SER A 95 21.18 20.98 2.48
N THR A 96 22.21 20.52 3.20
CA THR A 96 22.59 19.10 3.20
C THR A 96 22.72 18.57 4.61
N ILE A 97 22.46 17.27 4.79
CA ILE A 97 22.63 16.57 6.07
C ILE A 97 23.56 15.37 5.87
N ALA A 98 24.62 15.31 6.66
CA ALA A 98 25.52 14.15 6.67
C ALA A 98 24.89 12.98 7.45
N TYR A 99 25.12 11.75 6.99
CA TYR A 99 24.65 10.53 7.66
C TYR A 99 25.78 9.54 7.92
N ASP A 100 25.65 8.77 8.99
CA ASP A 100 26.45 7.54 9.24
C ASP A 100 25.84 6.37 8.48
N GLN A 101 24.51 6.20 8.60
CA GLN A 101 23.71 5.25 7.86
C GLN A 101 22.49 5.98 7.28
N LEU A 102 22.11 5.64 6.05
CA LEU A 102 20.93 6.16 5.38
C LEU A 102 19.89 5.05 5.24
N ILE A 103 18.64 5.32 5.63
CA ILE A 103 17.54 4.38 5.47
C ILE A 103 16.46 5.02 4.57
N ILE A 104 16.22 4.40 3.43
CA ILE A 104 15.23 4.84 2.45
C ILE A 104 13.89 4.21 2.80
N ALA A 105 12.92 5.03 3.22
CA ALA A 105 11.57 4.63 3.64
C ALA A 105 10.47 5.49 2.98
N THR A 106 10.74 6.03 1.79
CA THR A 106 9.91 7.02 1.09
C THR A 106 8.57 6.49 0.57
N GLY A 107 8.38 5.18 0.56
CA GLY A 107 7.12 4.55 0.21
C GLY A 107 6.71 4.79 -1.26
N LEU A 108 5.42 5.07 -1.45
CA LEU A 108 4.77 5.17 -2.76
C LEU A 108 4.03 6.49 -2.93
N ARG A 109 3.84 6.90 -4.18
CA ARG A 109 2.87 7.93 -4.58
C ARG A 109 1.85 7.36 -5.55
N PRO A 110 0.64 7.95 -5.66
CA PRO A 110 -0.37 7.52 -6.62
C PRO A 110 0.15 7.64 -8.05
N ARG A 111 -0.23 6.69 -8.88
CA ARG A 111 -0.04 6.80 -10.33
C ARG A 111 -1.05 7.80 -10.87
N ARG A 112 -0.60 8.71 -11.70
CA ARG A 112 -1.46 9.60 -12.47
C ARG A 112 -1.74 9.00 -13.84
N LEU A 113 -2.95 9.15 -14.34
CA LEU A 113 -3.28 8.77 -15.70
C LEU A 113 -2.80 9.88 -16.66
N PRO A 114 -1.88 9.57 -17.60
CA PRO A 114 -1.47 10.52 -18.60
C PRO A 114 -2.66 10.96 -19.46
N GLY A 115 -2.74 12.24 -19.79
CA GLY A 115 -3.76 12.77 -20.70
C GLY A 115 -5.09 13.15 -20.04
N LEU A 116 -5.35 12.78 -18.80
CA LEU A 116 -6.53 13.30 -18.11
C LEU A 116 -6.32 14.77 -17.72
N PRO A 117 -7.29 15.65 -18.01
CA PRO A 117 -7.22 17.05 -17.63
C PRO A 117 -7.21 17.21 -16.12
N GLN A 118 -6.48 18.21 -15.62
CA GLN A 118 -6.56 18.61 -14.22
C GLN A 118 -7.78 19.53 -14.04
N VAL A 119 -8.86 18.97 -13.55
CA VAL A 119 -10.13 19.70 -13.28
C VAL A 119 -10.49 19.54 -11.80
N ALA A 120 -11.22 20.50 -11.25
CA ALA A 120 -11.68 20.43 -9.86
C ALA A 120 -12.63 19.23 -9.68
N GLY A 121 -12.63 18.62 -8.50
CA GLY A 121 -13.42 17.42 -8.21
C GLY A 121 -12.80 16.11 -8.67
N VAL A 122 -11.51 16.12 -9.09
CA VAL A 122 -10.73 14.92 -9.43
C VAL A 122 -9.63 14.72 -8.40
N HIS A 123 -9.65 13.58 -7.73
CA HIS A 123 -8.80 13.25 -6.59
C HIS A 123 -8.01 11.97 -6.80
N VAL A 124 -6.96 11.84 -6.01
CA VAL A 124 -6.28 10.58 -5.68
C VAL A 124 -6.38 10.38 -4.17
N LEU A 125 -6.04 9.20 -3.67
CA LEU A 125 -5.95 8.97 -2.24
C LEU A 125 -4.60 8.33 -1.87
N ARG A 126 -3.79 9.07 -1.12
CA ARG A 126 -2.54 8.56 -0.54
C ARG A 126 -2.23 9.25 0.79
N ALA A 127 -2.20 10.58 0.79
CA ALA A 127 -1.89 11.41 1.95
C ALA A 127 -3.15 11.74 2.77
N HIS A 128 -2.93 12.23 3.98
CA HIS A 128 -4.02 12.65 4.86
C HIS A 128 -4.79 13.83 4.26
N GLU A 129 -4.08 14.78 3.63
CA GLU A 129 -4.65 15.93 2.95
C GLU A 129 -5.56 15.52 1.77
N ASP A 130 -5.19 14.44 1.05
CA ASP A 130 -6.07 13.88 0.01
C ASP A 130 -7.39 13.40 0.63
N ALA A 131 -7.30 12.70 1.76
CA ALA A 131 -8.47 12.17 2.47
C ALA A 131 -9.33 13.27 3.08
N GLU A 132 -8.75 14.35 3.63
CA GLU A 132 -9.47 15.53 4.12
C GLU A 132 -10.26 16.21 3.01
N THR A 133 -9.59 16.45 1.87
CA THR A 133 -10.21 17.07 0.70
C THR A 133 -11.34 16.19 0.16
N LEU A 134 -11.10 14.88 0.03
CA LEU A 134 -12.07 13.92 -0.45
C LEU A 134 -13.29 13.83 0.48
N ARG A 135 -13.10 13.82 1.80
CA ARG A 135 -14.17 13.83 2.80
C ARG A 135 -15.02 15.10 2.69
N ALA A 136 -14.38 16.25 2.55
CA ALA A 136 -15.10 17.53 2.43
C ALA A 136 -15.95 17.60 1.16
N GLU A 137 -15.49 17.03 0.04
CA GLU A 137 -16.25 17.00 -1.21
C GLU A 137 -17.34 15.92 -1.20
N LEU A 138 -17.13 14.83 -0.47
CA LEU A 138 -18.10 13.73 -0.38
C LEU A 138 -19.44 14.18 0.23
N ASP A 139 -19.43 15.13 1.17
CA ASP A 139 -20.66 15.69 1.79
C ASP A 139 -21.59 16.36 0.79
N GLY A 140 -21.09 16.84 -0.35
CA GLY A 140 -21.86 17.49 -1.41
C GLY A 140 -22.05 16.65 -2.67
N ALA A 141 -21.38 15.50 -2.74
CA ALA A 141 -21.41 14.64 -3.92
C ALA A 141 -22.70 13.83 -4.01
N THR A 142 -23.25 13.69 -5.21
CA THR A 142 -24.40 12.82 -5.48
C THR A 142 -23.99 11.60 -6.31
N ARG A 143 -23.02 11.74 -7.20
CA ARG A 143 -22.54 10.70 -8.10
C ARG A 143 -21.01 10.69 -8.14
N ALA A 144 -20.42 9.61 -7.68
CA ALA A 144 -18.98 9.43 -7.70
C ALA A 144 -18.56 8.41 -8.77
N LEU A 145 -17.52 8.76 -9.53
CA LEU A 145 -16.81 7.84 -10.41
C LEU A 145 -15.48 7.45 -9.76
N ILE A 146 -15.26 6.16 -9.60
CA ILE A 146 -13.97 5.60 -9.15
C ILE A 146 -13.32 4.90 -10.34
N ILE A 147 -12.09 5.30 -10.67
CA ILE A 147 -11.32 4.75 -11.78
C ILE A 147 -10.27 3.80 -11.20
N GLY A 148 -10.46 2.50 -11.45
CA GLY A 148 -9.63 1.41 -10.94
C GLY A 148 -10.29 0.66 -9.77
N ALA A 149 -10.50 -0.65 -9.94
CA ALA A 149 -11.08 -1.55 -8.94
C ALA A 149 -10.00 -2.39 -8.23
N GLY A 150 -8.87 -1.75 -7.86
CA GLY A 150 -7.92 -2.25 -6.88
C GLY A 150 -8.46 -2.14 -5.45
N PHE A 151 -7.67 -2.51 -4.43
CA PHE A 151 -8.11 -2.47 -3.02
C PHE A 151 -8.65 -1.10 -2.61
N ILE A 152 -7.93 -0.01 -2.90
CA ILE A 152 -8.35 1.36 -2.52
C ILE A 152 -9.63 1.76 -3.24
N GLY A 153 -9.75 1.45 -4.54
CA GLY A 153 -10.98 1.75 -5.30
C GLY A 153 -12.20 1.01 -4.74
N CYS A 154 -12.06 -0.28 -4.41
CA CYS A 154 -13.12 -1.08 -3.79
C CYS A 154 -13.48 -0.57 -2.39
N GLU A 155 -12.51 -0.18 -1.56
CA GLU A 155 -12.74 0.40 -0.23
C GLU A 155 -13.45 1.75 -0.30
N LEU A 156 -13.07 2.61 -1.25
CA LEU A 156 -13.73 3.88 -1.48
C LEU A 156 -15.15 3.70 -2.02
N ALA A 157 -15.36 2.73 -2.92
CA ALA A 157 -16.71 2.40 -3.39
C ALA A 157 -17.62 2.01 -2.22
N ALA A 158 -17.13 1.17 -1.31
CA ALA A 158 -17.86 0.81 -0.09
C ALA A 158 -18.11 2.02 0.82
N SER A 159 -17.12 2.89 0.99
CA SER A 159 -17.24 4.08 1.85
C SER A 159 -18.21 5.11 1.29
N PHE A 160 -18.20 5.35 -0.02
CA PHE A 160 -19.10 6.29 -0.68
C PHE A 160 -20.55 5.78 -0.71
N ARG A 161 -20.74 4.47 -0.94
CA ARG A 161 -22.06 3.86 -0.81
C ARG A 161 -22.63 4.00 0.61
N ALA A 162 -21.78 3.80 1.64
CA ALA A 162 -22.18 4.01 3.04
C ALA A 162 -22.55 5.47 3.34
N ALA A 163 -21.96 6.44 2.62
CA ALA A 163 -22.33 7.86 2.67
C ALA A 163 -23.58 8.21 1.84
N GLY A 164 -24.21 7.24 1.16
CA GLY A 164 -25.40 7.45 0.35
C GLY A 164 -25.15 7.98 -1.06
N VAL A 165 -23.91 8.04 -1.51
CA VAL A 165 -23.53 8.51 -2.85
C VAL A 165 -23.73 7.38 -3.88
N GLU A 166 -24.25 7.71 -5.07
CA GLU A 166 -24.27 6.78 -6.20
C GLU A 166 -22.85 6.58 -6.71
N VAL A 167 -22.42 5.32 -6.87
CA VAL A 167 -21.04 4.99 -7.25
C VAL A 167 -21.01 4.22 -8.55
N THR A 168 -20.24 4.74 -9.51
CA THR A 168 -19.78 3.97 -10.68
C THR A 168 -18.30 3.62 -10.46
N LEU A 169 -17.96 2.33 -10.59
CA LEU A 169 -16.60 1.80 -10.47
C LEU A 169 -16.15 1.23 -11.82
N VAL A 170 -15.14 1.82 -12.44
CA VAL A 170 -14.63 1.44 -13.77
C VAL A 170 -13.29 0.72 -13.64
N GLU A 171 -13.14 -0.43 -14.31
CA GLU A 171 -11.93 -1.27 -14.27
C GLU A 171 -11.64 -1.88 -15.65
N PRO A 172 -10.44 -1.68 -16.23
CA PRO A 172 -10.08 -2.29 -17.50
C PRO A 172 -10.00 -3.82 -17.46
N GLN A 173 -9.70 -4.42 -16.29
CA GLN A 173 -9.67 -5.87 -16.12
C GLN A 173 -11.09 -6.47 -16.13
N PRO A 174 -11.24 -7.80 -16.40
CA PRO A 174 -12.55 -8.46 -16.43
C PRO A 174 -13.32 -8.42 -15.12
N THR A 175 -12.62 -8.32 -13.99
CA THR A 175 -13.22 -8.25 -12.64
C THR A 175 -12.36 -7.38 -11.72
N PRO A 176 -12.92 -6.85 -10.61
CA PRO A 176 -12.13 -6.20 -9.57
C PRO A 176 -11.02 -7.09 -9.05
N LEU A 177 -9.86 -6.52 -8.73
CA LEU A 177 -8.71 -7.24 -8.14
C LEU A 177 -8.15 -8.39 -8.99
N ALA A 178 -8.55 -8.55 -10.26
CA ALA A 178 -8.18 -9.68 -11.10
C ALA A 178 -6.67 -9.87 -11.23
N SER A 179 -5.90 -8.78 -11.36
CA SER A 179 -4.44 -8.81 -11.46
C SER A 179 -3.72 -9.28 -10.20
N ILE A 180 -4.41 -9.31 -9.05
CA ILE A 180 -3.83 -9.67 -7.74
C ILE A 180 -4.39 -11.01 -7.24
N LEU A 181 -5.71 -11.19 -7.37
CA LEU A 181 -6.44 -12.32 -6.78
C LEU A 181 -7.00 -13.29 -7.82
N GLY A 182 -6.87 -12.99 -9.12
CA GLY A 182 -7.47 -13.76 -10.19
C GLY A 182 -8.95 -13.47 -10.41
N GLU A 183 -9.46 -13.84 -11.60
CA GLU A 183 -10.82 -13.50 -12.05
C GLU A 183 -11.91 -14.14 -11.20
N GLN A 184 -11.71 -15.36 -10.71
CA GLN A 184 -12.73 -16.08 -9.93
C GLN A 184 -13.01 -15.36 -8.59
N ILE A 185 -11.96 -14.98 -7.86
CA ILE A 185 -12.12 -14.17 -6.64
C ILE A 185 -12.63 -12.78 -6.97
N GLY A 186 -12.12 -12.18 -8.05
CA GLY A 186 -12.64 -10.92 -8.56
C GLY A 186 -14.14 -10.95 -8.82
N GLY A 187 -14.66 -12.07 -9.35
CA GLY A 187 -16.12 -12.29 -9.54
C GLY A 187 -16.92 -12.30 -8.23
N LEU A 188 -16.35 -12.88 -7.15
CA LEU A 188 -16.98 -12.85 -5.83
C LEU A 188 -17.00 -11.43 -5.24
N VAL A 189 -15.92 -10.66 -5.44
CA VAL A 189 -15.84 -9.25 -5.04
C VAL A 189 -16.79 -8.40 -5.88
N ALA A 190 -16.88 -8.64 -7.19
CA ALA A 190 -17.83 -7.96 -8.09
C ALA A 190 -19.28 -8.14 -7.62
N ARG A 191 -19.66 -9.37 -7.29
CA ARG A 191 -20.98 -9.69 -6.74
C ARG A 191 -21.29 -8.83 -5.51
N MET A 192 -20.34 -8.74 -4.57
CA MET A 192 -20.52 -7.95 -3.35
C MET A 192 -20.75 -6.47 -3.65
N HIS A 193 -20.04 -5.88 -4.61
CA HIS A 193 -20.24 -4.49 -5.01
C HIS A 193 -21.58 -4.27 -5.71
N LEU A 194 -21.98 -5.21 -6.59
CA LEU A 194 -23.30 -5.15 -7.28
C LEU A 194 -24.46 -5.26 -6.30
N ASP A 195 -24.38 -6.15 -5.32
CA ASP A 195 -25.39 -6.33 -4.26
C ASP A 195 -25.55 -5.06 -3.40
N GLU A 196 -24.50 -4.25 -3.27
CA GLU A 196 -24.52 -2.96 -2.57
C GLU A 196 -24.89 -1.77 -3.48
N GLY A 197 -25.27 -2.06 -4.73
CA GLY A 197 -25.77 -1.07 -5.68
C GLY A 197 -24.69 -0.21 -6.33
N VAL A 198 -23.47 -0.70 -6.47
CA VAL A 198 -22.42 -0.06 -7.27
C VAL A 198 -22.67 -0.37 -8.75
N ASP A 199 -22.65 0.65 -9.62
CA ASP A 199 -22.57 0.47 -11.07
C ASP A 199 -21.15 0.05 -11.44
N LEU A 200 -20.92 -1.27 -11.52
CA LEU A 200 -19.60 -1.85 -11.78
C LEU A 200 -19.41 -2.09 -13.28
N ARG A 201 -18.41 -1.43 -13.86
CA ARG A 201 -18.06 -1.51 -15.28
C ARG A 201 -16.65 -2.05 -15.44
N CYS A 202 -16.53 -3.36 -15.64
CA CYS A 202 -15.29 -4.06 -15.94
C CYS A 202 -15.10 -4.25 -17.44
N GLY A 203 -13.85 -4.43 -17.88
CA GLY A 203 -13.49 -4.59 -19.29
C GLY A 203 -13.41 -3.28 -20.07
N THR A 204 -13.57 -2.14 -19.40
CA THR A 204 -13.45 -0.81 -20.01
C THR A 204 -12.61 0.13 -19.14
N GLY A 205 -11.95 1.09 -19.75
CA GLY A 205 -11.19 2.14 -19.05
C GLY A 205 -11.85 3.51 -19.25
N VAL A 206 -11.30 4.54 -18.59
CA VAL A 206 -11.67 5.93 -18.86
C VAL A 206 -10.70 6.52 -19.88
N ASP A 207 -11.25 7.06 -20.97
CA ASP A 207 -10.52 7.73 -22.04
C ASP A 207 -10.31 9.21 -21.72
N THR A 208 -11.38 9.91 -21.33
CA THR A 208 -11.31 11.34 -20.99
C THR A 208 -12.29 11.71 -19.89
N LEU A 209 -12.00 12.83 -19.20
CA LEU A 209 -12.91 13.46 -18.25
C LEU A 209 -13.66 14.62 -18.91
N ARG A 210 -14.91 14.79 -18.55
CA ARG A 210 -15.73 15.95 -18.92
C ARG A 210 -15.70 16.97 -17.79
N ALA A 211 -15.73 18.24 -18.16
CA ALA A 211 -15.85 19.34 -17.22
C ALA A 211 -17.05 20.22 -17.59
N ASP A 212 -17.63 20.87 -16.59
CA ASP A 212 -18.64 21.90 -16.77
C ASP A 212 -18.02 23.27 -17.13
N ASP A 213 -18.85 24.27 -17.34
CA ASP A 213 -18.42 25.63 -17.70
C ASP A 213 -17.63 26.32 -16.55
N ALA A 214 -17.73 25.82 -15.31
CA ALA A 214 -16.96 26.28 -14.17
C ALA A 214 -15.59 25.58 -14.00
N GLY A 215 -15.27 24.62 -14.90
CA GLY A 215 -14.03 23.85 -14.85
C GLY A 215 -14.04 22.76 -13.78
N ARG A 216 -15.22 22.34 -13.32
CA ARG A 216 -15.38 21.22 -12.39
C ARG A 216 -15.75 19.95 -13.16
N VAL A 217 -15.34 18.78 -12.68
CA VAL A 217 -15.68 17.51 -13.30
C VAL A 217 -17.21 17.33 -13.34
N SER A 218 -17.72 16.91 -14.50
CA SER A 218 -19.14 16.60 -14.74
C SER A 218 -19.34 15.16 -15.21
N GLY A 219 -18.26 14.40 -15.38
CA GLY A 219 -18.30 13.00 -15.78
C GLY A 219 -17.08 12.54 -16.55
N ALA A 220 -17.24 11.42 -17.25
CA ALA A 220 -16.18 10.81 -18.05
C ALA A 220 -16.74 10.15 -19.32
N VAL A 221 -15.87 9.90 -20.28
CA VAL A 221 -16.12 9.02 -21.43
C VAL A 221 -15.21 7.81 -21.31
N CYS A 222 -15.79 6.62 -21.37
CA CYS A 222 -15.03 5.37 -21.34
C CYS A 222 -14.43 5.02 -22.71
N THR A 223 -13.49 4.09 -22.73
CA THR A 223 -12.82 3.63 -23.95
C THR A 223 -13.75 2.91 -24.94
N ASP A 224 -14.89 2.42 -24.46
CA ASP A 224 -15.97 1.84 -25.28
C ASP A 224 -17.00 2.89 -25.79
N GLY A 225 -16.74 4.17 -25.50
CA GLY A 225 -17.62 5.28 -25.87
C GLY A 225 -18.79 5.54 -24.90
N THR A 226 -18.92 4.76 -23.84
CA THR A 226 -19.98 4.98 -22.83
C THR A 226 -19.68 6.25 -22.03
N GLU A 227 -20.69 7.08 -21.82
CA GLU A 227 -20.61 8.26 -20.97
C GLU A 227 -21.08 7.96 -19.55
N ILE A 228 -20.38 8.55 -18.56
CA ILE A 228 -20.70 8.46 -17.13
C ILE A 228 -20.79 9.88 -16.59
N ASP A 229 -21.89 10.19 -15.94
CA ASP A 229 -22.03 11.45 -15.20
C ASP A 229 -21.47 11.28 -13.78
N ALA A 230 -20.68 12.25 -13.34
CA ALA A 230 -20.13 12.26 -11.99
C ALA A 230 -19.77 13.70 -11.57
N ASP A 231 -20.02 14.03 -10.31
CA ASP A 231 -19.65 15.31 -9.68
C ASP A 231 -18.41 15.17 -8.77
N LEU A 232 -17.96 13.93 -8.57
CA LEU A 232 -16.75 13.58 -7.84
C LEU A 232 -16.03 12.42 -8.56
N VAL A 233 -14.73 12.53 -8.77
CA VAL A 233 -13.92 11.47 -9.40
C VAL A 233 -12.72 11.12 -8.53
N VAL A 234 -12.48 9.82 -8.33
CA VAL A 234 -11.27 9.34 -7.67
C VAL A 234 -10.48 8.43 -8.60
N VAL A 235 -9.18 8.72 -8.78
CA VAL A 235 -8.28 7.93 -9.62
C VAL A 235 -7.46 6.98 -8.73
N GLY A 236 -7.78 5.68 -8.78
CA GLY A 236 -7.18 4.61 -7.99
C GLY A 236 -6.46 3.56 -8.85
N VAL A 237 -5.62 3.96 -9.80
CA VAL A 237 -4.97 3.09 -10.81
C VAL A 237 -3.58 2.60 -10.41
N GLY A 238 -3.38 2.41 -9.12
CA GLY A 238 -2.14 1.90 -8.55
C GLY A 238 -1.17 3.00 -8.12
N SER A 239 0.04 2.60 -7.79
CA SER A 239 1.07 3.43 -7.19
C SER A 239 2.43 3.22 -7.85
N VAL A 240 3.35 4.14 -7.59
CA VAL A 240 4.76 4.05 -8.03
C VAL A 240 5.68 4.37 -6.84
N PRO A 241 6.82 3.67 -6.71
CA PRO A 241 7.79 3.95 -5.64
C PRO A 241 8.40 5.34 -5.79
N VAL A 242 8.59 6.03 -4.66
CA VAL A 242 9.20 7.36 -4.61
C VAL A 242 10.71 7.23 -4.63
N THR A 243 11.28 7.17 -5.83
CA THR A 243 12.71 6.94 -6.08
C THR A 243 13.36 8.02 -6.95
N ASP A 244 12.62 9.06 -7.38
CA ASP A 244 13.14 10.06 -8.31
C ASP A 244 14.36 10.82 -7.76
N TRP A 245 14.40 11.04 -6.45
CA TRP A 245 15.52 11.68 -5.75
C TRP A 245 16.80 10.83 -5.70
N LEU A 246 16.72 9.57 -6.14
CA LEU A 246 17.84 8.62 -6.21
C LEU A 246 18.45 8.53 -7.62
N ALA A 247 17.96 9.28 -8.60
CA ALA A 247 18.30 9.12 -10.02
C ALA A 247 19.82 9.12 -10.30
N ASP A 248 20.57 10.00 -9.64
CA ASP A 248 22.02 10.18 -9.86
C ASP A 248 22.88 9.59 -8.72
N SER A 249 22.28 8.78 -7.83
CA SER A 249 22.95 8.28 -6.62
C SER A 249 23.84 7.06 -6.82
N GLY A 250 23.69 6.36 -7.94
CA GLY A 250 24.32 5.05 -8.17
C GLY A 250 23.65 3.88 -7.40
N ILE A 251 22.59 4.13 -6.64
CA ILE A 251 21.81 3.08 -5.96
C ILE A 251 20.99 2.31 -7.01
N GLU A 252 21.10 0.99 -7.00
CA GLU A 252 20.38 0.14 -7.96
C GLU A 252 18.87 0.15 -7.69
N LEU A 253 18.12 0.41 -8.76
CA LEU A 253 16.66 0.38 -8.76
C LEU A 253 16.16 -0.81 -9.60
N ALA A 254 15.06 -1.39 -9.18
CA ALA A 254 14.36 -2.40 -9.97
C ALA A 254 13.76 -1.76 -11.23
N ASP A 255 13.66 -2.54 -12.30
CA ASP A 255 13.01 -2.11 -13.52
C ASP A 255 11.54 -1.71 -13.26
N ARG A 256 11.08 -0.65 -13.89
CA ARG A 256 9.68 -0.19 -13.76
C ARG A 256 8.67 -1.26 -14.21
N SER A 257 9.02 -2.06 -15.21
CA SER A 257 8.21 -3.20 -15.68
C SER A 257 8.10 -4.31 -14.63
N ALA A 258 9.09 -4.43 -13.73
CA ALA A 258 9.09 -5.34 -12.59
C ALA A 258 8.54 -4.73 -11.29
N GLY A 259 7.85 -3.56 -11.40
CA GLY A 259 7.25 -2.86 -10.26
C GLY A 259 8.12 -1.75 -9.67
N GLY A 260 9.37 -1.57 -10.12
CA GLY A 260 10.28 -0.52 -9.63
C GLY A 260 10.70 -0.70 -8.17
N GLY A 261 11.29 0.36 -7.59
CA GLY A 261 11.72 0.40 -6.20
C GLY A 261 13.22 0.21 -6.02
N VAL A 262 13.69 0.38 -4.79
CA VAL A 262 15.10 0.22 -4.44
C VAL A 262 15.41 -1.25 -4.26
N LEU A 263 16.40 -1.78 -5.01
CA LEU A 263 16.85 -3.16 -4.86
C LEU A 263 17.58 -3.34 -3.53
N ALA A 264 17.15 -4.34 -2.75
CA ALA A 264 17.75 -4.66 -1.47
C ALA A 264 17.91 -6.18 -1.30
N ASP A 265 18.88 -6.57 -0.45
CA ASP A 265 19.08 -7.96 -0.04
C ASP A 265 18.00 -8.42 0.97
N GLU A 266 18.16 -9.62 1.53
CA GLU A 266 17.22 -10.23 2.49
C GLU A 266 17.15 -9.53 3.85
N VAL A 267 18.00 -8.53 4.09
CA VAL A 267 17.98 -7.70 5.32
C VAL A 267 17.85 -6.21 5.04
N GLY A 268 17.65 -5.84 3.77
CA GLY A 268 17.43 -4.45 3.37
C GLY A 268 18.66 -3.64 2.98
N ARG A 269 19.86 -4.25 2.81
CA ARG A 269 21.03 -3.55 2.28
C ARG A 269 20.85 -3.28 0.80
N THR A 270 21.18 -2.07 0.37
CA THR A 270 21.20 -1.69 -1.05
C THR A 270 22.55 -1.98 -1.69
N SER A 271 22.71 -1.61 -2.96
CA SER A 271 23.98 -1.66 -3.69
C SER A 271 25.02 -0.65 -3.19
N ALA A 272 24.61 0.38 -2.46
CA ALA A 272 25.50 1.41 -1.91
C ALA A 272 25.86 1.13 -0.44
N ASP A 273 27.11 1.37 -0.08
CA ASP A 273 27.60 1.22 1.28
C ASP A 273 26.87 2.16 2.24
N ALA A 274 26.55 1.67 3.44
CA ALA A 274 25.81 2.40 4.48
C ALA A 274 24.43 2.89 4.07
N VAL A 275 23.81 2.31 3.03
CA VAL A 275 22.47 2.65 2.55
C VAL A 275 21.56 1.43 2.57
N TRP A 276 20.39 1.62 3.17
CA TRP A 276 19.37 0.60 3.40
C TRP A 276 18.02 1.03 2.85
N ALA A 277 17.12 0.08 2.57
CA ALA A 277 15.77 0.38 2.11
C ALA A 277 14.73 -0.48 2.82
N VAL A 278 13.57 0.11 3.16
CA VAL A 278 12.50 -0.53 3.93
C VAL A 278 11.12 -0.06 3.50
N GLY A 279 10.12 -0.91 3.66
CA GLY A 279 8.72 -0.63 3.34
C GLY A 279 8.43 -0.70 1.84
N ASP A 280 7.34 -0.07 1.42
CA ASP A 280 6.78 -0.20 0.07
C ASP A 280 7.72 0.25 -1.06
N VAL A 281 8.71 1.11 -0.77
CA VAL A 281 9.72 1.55 -1.75
C VAL A 281 10.75 0.48 -2.07
N ALA A 282 10.92 -0.51 -1.19
CA ALA A 282 12.01 -1.46 -1.23
C ALA A 282 11.62 -2.79 -1.90
N ALA A 283 12.38 -3.20 -2.91
CA ALA A 283 12.28 -4.51 -3.53
C ALA A 283 13.30 -5.47 -2.87
N TRP A 284 12.85 -6.12 -1.81
CA TRP A 284 13.67 -7.04 -1.02
C TRP A 284 13.82 -8.39 -1.71
N GLN A 285 14.98 -9.01 -1.48
CA GLN A 285 15.23 -10.37 -1.91
C GLN A 285 14.45 -11.36 -1.03
N HIS A 286 13.66 -12.22 -1.67
CA HIS A 286 12.95 -13.33 -1.03
C HIS A 286 13.77 -14.61 -1.08
N ASP A 287 13.34 -15.63 -0.33
CA ASP A 287 13.99 -16.95 -0.26
C ASP A 287 14.24 -17.62 -1.65
N THR A 288 13.44 -17.26 -2.65
CA THR A 288 13.59 -17.73 -4.04
C THR A 288 14.69 -17.00 -4.82
N GLY A 289 15.37 -16.02 -4.21
CA GLY A 289 16.33 -15.14 -4.88
C GLY A 289 15.68 -14.01 -5.70
N VAL A 290 14.36 -14.01 -5.84
CA VAL A 290 13.62 -12.96 -6.55
C VAL A 290 13.50 -11.74 -5.65
N ARG A 291 13.81 -10.55 -6.19
CA ARG A 291 13.58 -9.27 -5.53
C ARG A 291 12.21 -8.72 -5.92
N LYS A 292 11.35 -8.51 -4.93
CA LYS A 292 9.97 -8.06 -5.13
C LYS A 292 9.56 -7.08 -4.03
N ARG A 293 8.78 -6.06 -4.39
CA ARG A 293 8.13 -5.19 -3.41
C ARG A 293 6.90 -5.87 -2.83
N VAL A 294 6.69 -5.70 -1.55
CA VAL A 294 5.50 -6.18 -0.81
C VAL A 294 4.88 -4.97 -0.13
N GLU A 295 3.72 -4.54 -0.62
CA GLU A 295 3.00 -3.35 -0.17
C GLU A 295 2.01 -3.71 0.96
N HIS A 296 2.49 -4.42 1.99
CA HIS A 296 1.66 -4.84 3.12
C HIS A 296 2.04 -4.10 4.39
N TRP A 297 1.06 -3.64 5.12
CA TRP A 297 1.23 -2.92 6.39
C TRP A 297 2.11 -3.69 7.40
N THR A 298 1.90 -5.00 7.53
CA THR A 298 2.67 -5.86 8.45
C THR A 298 4.11 -6.01 8.03
N SER A 299 4.40 -6.03 6.72
CA SER A 299 5.76 -6.20 6.18
C SER A 299 6.68 -5.05 6.58
N ALA A 300 6.17 -3.82 6.69
CA ALA A 300 6.97 -2.66 7.09
C ALA A 300 7.61 -2.82 8.47
N GLY A 301 6.86 -3.35 9.45
CA GLY A 301 7.39 -3.61 10.80
C GLY A 301 8.34 -4.79 10.85
N GLU A 302 8.06 -5.87 10.12
CA GLU A 302 8.92 -7.04 10.03
C GLU A 302 10.27 -6.69 9.37
N GLN A 303 10.23 -5.97 8.25
CA GLN A 303 11.42 -5.48 7.56
C GLN A 303 12.25 -4.53 8.43
N ALA A 304 11.62 -3.59 9.14
CA ALA A 304 12.30 -2.67 10.05
C ALA A 304 13.10 -3.43 11.12
N LYS A 305 12.51 -4.48 11.71
CA LYS A 305 13.16 -5.32 12.70
C LYS A 305 14.37 -6.06 12.14
N LEU A 306 14.23 -6.66 10.95
CA LEU A 306 15.33 -7.37 10.28
C LEU A 306 16.48 -6.43 9.95
N LEU A 307 16.16 -5.29 9.32
CA LEU A 307 17.12 -4.25 8.94
C LEU A 307 17.92 -3.76 10.14
N VAL A 308 17.23 -3.35 11.20
CA VAL A 308 17.88 -2.81 12.41
C VAL A 308 18.76 -3.86 13.07
N THR A 309 18.33 -5.12 13.16
CA THR A 309 19.14 -6.20 13.70
C THR A 309 20.43 -6.36 12.89
N ALA A 310 20.35 -6.40 11.56
CA ALA A 310 21.51 -6.53 10.69
C ALA A 310 22.42 -5.28 10.73
N LEU A 311 21.82 -4.08 10.76
CA LEU A 311 22.55 -2.81 10.84
C LEU A 311 23.40 -2.71 12.10
N LEU A 312 22.90 -3.24 13.22
CA LEU A 312 23.61 -3.26 14.50
C LEU A 312 24.54 -4.48 14.66
N GLY A 313 24.74 -5.28 13.59
CA GLY A 313 25.66 -6.42 13.58
C GLY A 313 25.12 -7.68 14.25
N GLY A 314 23.82 -7.74 14.56
CA GLY A 314 23.15 -8.91 15.09
C GLY A 314 22.78 -9.90 13.98
N ALA A 315 22.49 -11.17 14.36
CA ALA A 315 21.91 -12.16 13.46
C ALA A 315 20.41 -11.88 13.32
N PRO A 316 19.91 -11.52 12.11
CA PRO A 316 18.50 -11.24 11.94
C PRO A 316 17.67 -12.50 12.23
N PRO A 317 16.51 -12.37 12.89
CA PRO A 317 15.60 -13.48 13.06
C PRO A 317 15.06 -13.92 11.69
N THR A 318 14.71 -15.20 11.56
CA THR A 318 14.01 -15.68 10.36
C THR A 318 12.68 -14.92 10.24
N MET A 319 12.45 -14.29 9.10
CA MET A 319 11.22 -13.55 8.83
C MET A 319 10.02 -14.53 8.83
N SER A 320 8.86 -14.06 9.28
CA SER A 320 7.63 -14.82 9.11
C SER A 320 7.37 -15.01 7.61
N ARG A 321 7.37 -16.25 7.15
CA ARG A 321 7.21 -16.60 5.73
C ARG A 321 5.76 -16.55 5.26
N VAL A 322 4.83 -16.11 6.11
CA VAL A 322 3.41 -16.06 5.79
C VAL A 322 2.94 -14.60 5.80
N PRO A 323 3.07 -13.90 4.66
CA PRO A 323 2.56 -12.55 4.51
C PRO A 323 1.07 -12.48 4.86
N TYR A 324 0.65 -11.32 5.33
CA TYR A 324 -0.74 -11.05 5.67
C TYR A 324 -1.14 -9.68 5.16
N PHE A 325 -2.29 -9.62 4.50
CA PHE A 325 -2.96 -8.37 4.20
C PHE A 325 -4.47 -8.46 4.40
N TRP A 326 -5.13 -7.32 4.44
CA TRP A 326 -6.58 -7.24 4.53
C TRP A 326 -7.11 -6.03 3.75
N SER A 327 -8.40 -6.10 3.43
CA SER A 327 -9.20 -4.99 2.94
C SER A 327 -10.56 -5.05 3.62
N ASP A 328 -11.04 -3.93 4.14
CA ASP A 328 -12.39 -3.82 4.72
C ASP A 328 -13.30 -3.16 3.69
N GLN A 329 -14.31 -3.88 3.23
CA GLN A 329 -15.28 -3.41 2.25
C GLN A 329 -16.69 -3.68 2.79
N TYR A 330 -17.49 -2.64 2.96
CA TYR A 330 -18.80 -2.73 3.64
C TYR A 330 -18.66 -3.29 5.06
N ASP A 331 -19.41 -4.35 5.37
CA ASP A 331 -19.34 -5.11 6.63
C ASP A 331 -18.40 -6.34 6.55
N VAL A 332 -17.69 -6.50 5.43
CA VAL A 332 -16.87 -7.67 5.14
C VAL A 332 -15.38 -7.32 5.21
N LYS A 333 -14.64 -8.09 5.99
CA LYS A 333 -13.17 -8.08 5.99
C LYS A 333 -12.66 -9.17 5.06
N ILE A 334 -12.06 -8.77 3.94
CA ILE A 334 -11.30 -9.66 3.05
C ILE A 334 -9.89 -9.79 3.63
N GLN A 335 -9.40 -11.01 3.81
CA GLN A 335 -8.09 -11.28 4.40
C GLN A 335 -7.37 -12.36 3.62
N ALA A 336 -6.07 -12.17 3.43
CA ALA A 336 -5.23 -13.20 2.84
C ALA A 336 -4.02 -13.50 3.71
N LEU A 337 -3.65 -14.76 3.77
CA LEU A 337 -2.40 -15.30 4.27
C LEU A 337 -1.64 -15.95 3.12
N GLY A 338 -0.32 -15.80 3.09
CA GLY A 338 0.52 -16.25 1.98
C GLY A 338 0.56 -15.22 0.85
N THR A 339 0.88 -15.68 -0.34
CA THR A 339 1.02 -14.83 -1.53
C THR A 339 0.07 -15.33 -2.62
N PRO A 340 -1.19 -14.84 -2.65
CA PRO A 340 -2.11 -15.16 -3.73
C PRO A 340 -1.50 -14.78 -5.08
N SER A 341 -1.71 -15.61 -6.08
CA SER A 341 -1.32 -15.31 -7.45
C SER A 341 -2.45 -15.70 -8.40
N PRO A 342 -2.77 -14.87 -9.41
CA PRO A 342 -3.73 -15.24 -10.44
C PRO A 342 -3.30 -16.48 -11.26
N ASP A 343 -2.01 -16.81 -11.23
CA ASP A 343 -1.44 -17.97 -11.93
C ASP A 343 -1.52 -19.27 -11.11
N ASP A 344 -1.92 -19.21 -9.83
CA ASP A 344 -2.06 -20.40 -8.99
C ASP A 344 -3.44 -21.05 -9.20
N ASP A 345 -3.50 -22.37 -9.00
CA ASP A 345 -4.79 -23.09 -8.97
C ASP A 345 -5.63 -22.58 -7.79
N LEU A 346 -6.92 -22.31 -8.05
CA LEU A 346 -7.85 -21.82 -7.05
C LEU A 346 -8.92 -22.85 -6.71
N THR A 347 -9.13 -23.11 -5.43
CA THR A 347 -10.24 -23.90 -4.91
C THR A 347 -11.12 -23.05 -4.02
N ILE A 348 -12.38 -22.83 -4.41
CA ILE A 348 -13.41 -22.24 -3.53
C ILE A 348 -13.85 -23.30 -2.53
N VAL A 349 -13.56 -23.10 -1.25
CA VAL A 349 -13.89 -24.04 -0.16
C VAL A 349 -15.32 -23.83 0.33
N SER A 350 -15.73 -22.58 0.44
CA SER A 350 -17.09 -22.19 0.80
C SER A 350 -17.47 -20.85 0.20
N ASP A 351 -18.74 -20.69 -0.16
CA ASP A 351 -19.34 -19.44 -0.62
C ASP A 351 -20.82 -19.46 -0.27
N ASP A 352 -21.27 -18.52 0.58
CA ASP A 352 -22.68 -18.36 0.97
C ASP A 352 -23.36 -17.17 0.29
N GLY A 353 -22.71 -16.58 -0.71
CA GLY A 353 -23.16 -15.36 -1.40
C GLY A 353 -22.48 -14.09 -0.90
N ARG A 354 -22.15 -14.00 0.38
CA ARG A 354 -21.49 -12.83 1.02
C ARG A 354 -20.11 -13.17 1.56
N LYS A 355 -19.99 -14.31 2.23
CA LYS A 355 -18.74 -14.80 2.83
C LYS A 355 -18.21 -15.96 2.03
N PHE A 356 -16.89 -15.99 1.85
CA PHE A 356 -16.25 -17.08 1.13
C PHE A 356 -14.87 -17.39 1.68
N LEU A 357 -14.41 -18.61 1.42
CA LEU A 357 -13.07 -19.10 1.71
C LEU A 357 -12.50 -19.75 0.47
N ALA A 358 -11.27 -19.42 0.14
CA ALA A 358 -10.57 -19.98 -1.01
C ALA A 358 -9.13 -20.34 -0.67
N TYR A 359 -8.63 -21.40 -1.31
CA TYR A 359 -7.23 -21.84 -1.25
C TYR A 359 -6.59 -21.63 -2.61
N TYR A 360 -5.38 -21.08 -2.61
CA TYR A 360 -4.50 -21.02 -3.76
C TYR A 360 -3.45 -22.12 -3.62
N SER A 361 -3.12 -22.78 -4.72
CA SER A 361 -2.11 -23.83 -4.71
C SER A 361 -1.29 -23.84 -6.00
N ARG A 362 -0.05 -24.30 -5.88
CA ARG A 362 0.83 -24.58 -7.01
C ARG A 362 1.33 -26.02 -6.85
N ASP A 363 1.18 -26.81 -7.90
CA ASP A 363 1.50 -28.25 -7.87
C ASP A 363 0.79 -28.97 -6.69
N GLY A 364 -0.44 -28.54 -6.37
CA GLY A 364 -1.25 -29.09 -5.28
C GLY A 364 -0.83 -28.66 -3.87
N ILE A 365 0.22 -27.85 -3.72
CA ILE A 365 0.71 -27.34 -2.43
C ILE A 365 0.13 -25.95 -2.17
N LEU A 366 -0.38 -25.72 -0.96
CA LEU A 366 -0.99 -24.47 -0.52
C LEU A 366 0.01 -23.31 -0.59
N THR A 367 -0.31 -22.26 -1.34
CA THR A 367 0.49 -21.03 -1.47
C THR A 367 -0.15 -19.85 -0.77
N ALA A 368 -1.49 -19.81 -0.73
CA ALA A 368 -2.22 -18.76 0.00
C ALA A 368 -3.62 -19.24 0.40
N VAL A 369 -4.16 -18.54 1.39
CA VAL A 369 -5.55 -18.65 1.83
C VAL A 369 -6.18 -17.27 1.80
N LEU A 370 -7.35 -17.16 1.19
CA LEU A 370 -8.13 -15.93 1.17
C LEU A 370 -9.52 -16.19 1.70
N GLY A 371 -9.99 -15.31 2.57
CA GLY A 371 -11.37 -15.38 3.10
C GLY A 371 -11.99 -14.01 3.23
N ALA A 372 -13.28 -13.94 2.99
CA ALA A 372 -14.12 -12.78 3.19
C ALA A 372 -15.10 -13.07 4.33
N GLY A 373 -15.07 -12.26 5.41
CA GLY A 373 -15.93 -12.43 6.59
C GLY A 373 -15.66 -13.68 7.42
N LEU A 374 -14.57 -14.40 7.17
CA LEU A 374 -14.21 -15.69 7.81
C LEU A 374 -12.86 -15.66 8.52
N THR A 375 -12.57 -14.55 9.23
CA THR A 375 -11.27 -14.28 9.90
C THR A 375 -10.73 -15.47 10.68
N GLY A 376 -11.56 -16.11 11.48
CA GLY A 376 -11.15 -17.24 12.33
C GLY A 376 -10.71 -18.46 11.52
N GLN A 377 -11.33 -18.71 10.36
CA GLN A 377 -10.97 -19.81 9.48
C GLN A 377 -9.65 -19.52 8.75
N VAL A 378 -9.49 -18.30 8.22
CA VAL A 378 -8.24 -17.85 7.59
C VAL A 378 -7.06 -17.98 8.54
N MET A 379 -7.18 -17.42 9.76
CA MET A 379 -6.07 -17.34 10.71
C MET A 379 -5.61 -18.72 11.22
N LYS A 380 -6.51 -19.71 11.31
CA LYS A 380 -6.15 -21.09 11.68
C LYS A 380 -5.21 -21.76 10.68
N LEU A 381 -5.20 -21.30 9.42
CA LEU A 381 -4.38 -21.86 8.35
C LEU A 381 -2.96 -21.27 8.26
N ARG A 382 -2.62 -20.28 9.09
CA ARG A 382 -1.29 -19.67 9.10
C ARG A 382 -0.18 -20.71 9.28
N ALA A 383 -0.33 -21.65 10.21
CA ALA A 383 0.66 -22.70 10.46
C ALA A 383 0.80 -23.68 9.27
N LYS A 384 -0.28 -23.88 8.51
CA LYS A 384 -0.28 -24.74 7.32
C LYS A 384 0.48 -24.12 6.14
N LEU A 385 0.53 -22.80 6.07
CA LEU A 385 1.32 -22.07 5.07
C LEU A 385 2.82 -21.98 5.44
N ALA A 386 3.18 -22.24 6.69
CA ALA A 386 4.57 -22.24 7.12
C ALA A 386 5.35 -23.48 6.68
N THR A 387 4.64 -24.54 6.26
CA THR A 387 5.20 -25.80 5.75
C THR A 387 4.48 -26.22 4.48
N PRO A 388 5.15 -26.94 3.56
CA PRO A 388 4.47 -27.48 2.38
C PRO A 388 3.27 -28.34 2.79
N THR A 389 2.06 -27.88 2.50
CA THR A 389 0.81 -28.56 2.87
C THR A 389 -0.02 -28.84 1.62
N PRO A 390 -0.33 -30.13 1.31
CA PRO A 390 -1.22 -30.46 0.21
C PRO A 390 -2.64 -29.92 0.45
N VAL A 391 -3.23 -29.28 -0.55
CA VAL A 391 -4.63 -28.78 -0.46
C VAL A 391 -5.61 -29.93 -0.28
N ALA A 392 -5.34 -31.11 -0.89
CA ALA A 392 -6.18 -32.30 -0.72
C ALA A 392 -6.36 -32.70 0.74
N ASP A 393 -5.30 -32.60 1.56
CA ASP A 393 -5.36 -32.94 3.00
C ASP A 393 -6.27 -31.99 3.78
N LEU A 394 -6.27 -30.68 3.38
CA LEU A 394 -7.12 -29.66 4.00
C LEU A 394 -8.59 -29.86 3.65
N LEU A 395 -8.87 -30.24 2.39
CA LEU A 395 -10.23 -30.51 1.93
C LEU A 395 -10.80 -31.77 2.61
N ALA A 396 -9.99 -32.85 2.73
CA ALA A 396 -10.39 -34.06 3.42
C ALA A 396 -10.66 -33.86 4.92
N ALA A 397 -9.99 -32.91 5.56
CA ALA A 397 -10.19 -32.59 6.98
C ALA A 397 -11.38 -31.65 7.23
N ALA A 398 -11.94 -31.03 6.20
CA ALA A 398 -13.07 -30.08 6.29
C ALA A 398 -14.43 -30.76 6.02
N GLY A 399 -14.46 -31.95 5.38
CA GLY A 399 -15.65 -32.80 5.14
C GLY A 399 -15.82 -33.81 6.25
#